data_b93dfe37e15f414842e3762330454711
#
_entry.id   b93dfe37e15f414842e3762330454711
#
_cell.length_a   1.000
_cell.length_b   1.000
_cell.length_c   1.000
_cell.angle_alpha   90.00
_cell.angle_beta   90.00
_cell.angle_gamma   90.00
#
_symmetry.space_group_name_H-M   'P 1'
#
loop_
_entity.id
_entity.type
_entity.pdbx_description
1 polymer ?
#
loop_
_entity_poly.entity_id
_entity_poly.type
_entity_poly.pdbx_seq_one_letter_code
_entity_poly.pdbx_strand_id
1 'polypeptide(L)'
;MKLNSVLTLLFIALFTACKGGAYDLSGYGLKPDTGENASPLIAKALQEIAAEVNSDTVRILLPKGRYDFYPEGASKREYFISNHDQDNPKLVGLAFENMKNVIFDGQGSELVFHGRMLPVSLVGSENCTLKNFSIDFANPHISQVKVLENDTVGGLITYEVAPWVEYEIRDSNFVAKGEGWEHAPAWGIAFEGDTKRLVYATSDISVGSKHVAEIASRKILAPWKNKKLIPGTVVVFRGYGRPTPGVFMYHDTNTTLENIQVHYAEGMGLLAQMSENITLDKFSVCLRGKDDPRYFTTQADATHFSGCKGLIRSVGGLYEGMMDDAINVHGTYLKVQKRIDNKTLVGEYMHGQSYGFEWGRPGDVVQFIESKTMEVLGEQNKVAAIEAADKPDGHGAKQFRITFEKPVDPAISEVGTYGIENLEWTPEVYFADNVIRNNRARGSLFSTPKKTVVEKNVFDHTSGTAILLCGDCNGWFETGACHDVHIRNNKFINALTNQFQFTNAVISIYPEIPDLKSQKRYFHSGIVIEDNEFETFDMPILYAKSVDGLVFRNNVIRQNHDYPAFHWNNHRFFFQRVVNVEIKDNRFDGGFDEEKDIRSEE
;
A
#
# COMPACT_ATOMS: atom_id res chain seq x y z
N MET A 1 8.41 -17.88 -78.72
CA MET A 1 7.67 -18.55 -77.65
C MET A 1 8.62 -18.76 -76.47
N LYS A 2 8.56 -17.96 -75.45
CA LYS A 2 9.29 -18.15 -74.18
C LYS A 2 8.28 -18.10 -73.07
N LEU A 3 8.13 -19.21 -72.38
CA LEU A 3 7.28 -19.38 -71.19
C LEU A 3 8.00 -18.77 -69.98
N ASN A 4 7.44 -17.75 -69.39
CA ASN A 4 7.90 -17.23 -68.07
C ASN A 4 7.14 -17.96 -66.96
N SER A 5 7.88 -18.76 -66.20
CA SER A 5 7.38 -19.38 -64.99
C SER A 5 7.52 -18.37 -63.81
N VAL A 6 6.42 -17.92 -63.28
CA VAL A 6 6.35 -17.15 -62.03
C VAL A 6 6.39 -18.13 -60.86
N LEU A 7 7.48 -18.13 -60.13
CA LEU A 7 7.63 -18.90 -58.88
C LEU A 7 7.03 -18.11 -57.73
N THR A 8 5.84 -18.51 -57.29
CA THR A 8 5.20 -17.95 -56.08
C THR A 8 5.84 -18.65 -54.87
N LEU A 9 6.70 -17.94 -54.13
CA LEU A 9 7.22 -18.38 -52.83
C LEU A 9 6.12 -18.23 -51.81
N LEU A 10 5.59 -19.36 -51.38
CA LEU A 10 4.71 -19.47 -50.20
C LEU A 10 5.62 -19.41 -48.96
N PHE A 11 5.59 -18.29 -48.24
CA PHE A 11 6.15 -18.19 -46.90
C PHE A 11 5.23 -18.93 -45.94
N ILE A 12 5.53 -20.18 -45.64
CA ILE A 12 4.95 -20.90 -44.53
C ILE A 12 5.71 -20.41 -43.28
N ALA A 13 5.10 -19.49 -42.53
CA ALA A 13 5.54 -19.17 -41.19
C ALA A 13 5.29 -20.42 -40.31
N LEU A 14 6.34 -21.14 -40.01
CA LEU A 14 6.33 -22.16 -38.96
C LEU A 14 6.10 -21.43 -37.62
N PHE A 15 4.86 -21.35 -37.21
CA PHE A 15 4.56 -21.17 -35.80
C PHE A 15 4.99 -22.46 -35.09
N THR A 16 6.12 -22.42 -34.41
CA THR A 16 6.46 -23.40 -33.37
C THR A 16 5.34 -23.29 -32.32
N ALA A 17 4.39 -24.20 -32.37
CA ALA A 17 3.36 -24.32 -31.37
C ALA A 17 4.05 -24.61 -30.03
N CYS A 18 4.14 -23.61 -29.14
CA CYS A 18 4.25 -23.88 -27.72
C CYS A 18 3.04 -24.78 -27.38
N LYS A 19 3.30 -25.94 -26.79
CA LYS A 19 2.29 -26.85 -26.26
C LYS A 19 1.68 -26.23 -24.99
N GLY A 20 0.89 -25.19 -25.13
CA GLY A 20 0.13 -24.56 -24.05
C GLY A 20 -1.27 -24.20 -24.61
N GLY A 21 -2.31 -24.50 -23.85
CA GLY A 21 -3.68 -24.12 -24.21
C GLY A 21 -3.85 -22.59 -24.25
N ALA A 22 -4.58 -22.11 -25.24
CA ALA A 22 -5.06 -20.72 -25.26
C ALA A 22 -6.59 -20.73 -25.14
N TYR A 23 -7.09 -20.05 -24.10
CA TYR A 23 -8.52 -19.88 -23.84
C TYR A 23 -8.93 -18.46 -24.15
N ASP A 24 -9.76 -18.28 -25.17
CA ASP A 24 -10.42 -16.99 -25.46
C ASP A 24 -11.74 -16.94 -24.69
N LEU A 25 -11.86 -15.98 -23.80
CA LEU A 25 -13.03 -15.85 -22.93
C LEU A 25 -14.32 -15.48 -23.68
N SER A 26 -14.25 -15.04 -24.94
CA SER A 26 -15.44 -14.92 -25.78
C SER A 26 -16.15 -16.26 -26.01
N GLY A 27 -15.39 -17.36 -26.02
CA GLY A 27 -15.92 -18.72 -26.09
C GLY A 27 -16.78 -19.12 -24.88
N TYR A 28 -16.60 -18.45 -23.74
CA TYR A 28 -17.39 -18.60 -22.52
C TYR A 28 -18.57 -17.62 -22.45
N GLY A 29 -18.81 -16.86 -23.52
CA GLY A 29 -19.90 -15.90 -23.62
C GLY A 29 -19.60 -14.50 -23.13
N LEU A 30 -18.35 -14.22 -22.68
CA LEU A 30 -17.96 -12.87 -22.31
C LEU A 30 -17.87 -11.98 -23.55
N LYS A 31 -18.60 -10.86 -23.52
CA LYS A 31 -18.64 -9.87 -24.60
C LYS A 31 -18.31 -8.49 -24.04
N PRO A 32 -17.40 -7.74 -24.65
CA PRO A 32 -17.08 -6.38 -24.23
C PRO A 32 -18.24 -5.41 -24.51
N ASP A 33 -18.27 -4.30 -23.79
CA ASP A 33 -19.09 -3.11 -24.04
C ASP A 33 -20.60 -3.34 -24.00
N THR A 34 -21.09 -4.39 -23.32
CA THR A 34 -22.52 -4.71 -23.23
C THR A 34 -23.20 -4.07 -22.03
N GLY A 35 -22.46 -3.74 -20.98
CA GLY A 35 -23.00 -3.37 -19.66
C GLY A 35 -23.64 -4.54 -18.90
N GLU A 36 -23.64 -5.76 -19.47
CA GLU A 36 -24.13 -6.96 -18.80
C GLU A 36 -23.19 -7.45 -17.71
N ASN A 37 -23.73 -8.16 -16.73
CA ASN A 37 -22.96 -8.71 -15.62
C ASN A 37 -21.99 -9.82 -16.08
N ALA A 38 -20.69 -9.55 -16.06
CA ALA A 38 -19.65 -10.50 -16.41
C ALA A 38 -19.31 -11.49 -15.27
N SER A 39 -19.70 -11.23 -14.01
CA SER A 39 -19.30 -12.02 -12.84
C SER A 39 -19.61 -13.51 -12.96
N PRO A 40 -20.82 -13.97 -13.33
CA PRO A 40 -21.11 -15.40 -13.41
C PRO A 40 -20.35 -16.10 -14.53
N LEU A 41 -20.12 -15.41 -15.66
CA LEU A 41 -19.43 -15.98 -16.81
C LEU A 41 -17.93 -16.16 -16.54
N ILE A 42 -17.29 -15.15 -15.94
CA ILE A 42 -15.86 -15.23 -15.60
C ILE A 42 -15.61 -16.25 -14.48
N ALA A 43 -16.50 -16.31 -13.47
CA ALA A 43 -16.38 -17.30 -12.39
C ALA A 43 -16.42 -18.72 -12.94
N LYS A 44 -17.36 -19.01 -13.86
CA LYS A 44 -17.45 -20.30 -14.54
C LYS A 44 -16.22 -20.60 -15.40
N ALA A 45 -15.80 -19.63 -16.22
CA ALA A 45 -14.64 -19.81 -17.11
C ALA A 45 -13.36 -20.11 -16.32
N LEU A 46 -13.03 -19.33 -15.28
CA LEU A 46 -11.84 -19.55 -14.47
C LEU A 46 -11.89 -20.88 -13.73
N GLN A 47 -13.06 -21.31 -13.24
CA GLN A 47 -13.23 -22.62 -12.60
C GLN A 47 -13.00 -23.78 -13.58
N GLU A 48 -13.54 -23.71 -14.78
CA GLU A 48 -13.36 -24.76 -15.82
C GLU A 48 -11.91 -24.81 -16.28
N ILE A 49 -11.28 -23.66 -16.55
CA ILE A 49 -9.88 -23.59 -16.96
C ILE A 49 -8.96 -24.13 -15.85
N ALA A 50 -9.20 -23.76 -14.59
CA ALA A 50 -8.40 -24.27 -13.46
C ALA A 50 -8.42 -25.80 -13.35
N ALA A 51 -9.53 -26.43 -13.70
CA ALA A 51 -9.65 -27.90 -13.68
C ALA A 51 -8.88 -28.58 -14.83
N GLU A 52 -8.58 -27.87 -15.90
CA GLU A 52 -7.90 -28.40 -17.10
C GLU A 52 -6.40 -28.07 -17.11
N VAL A 53 -5.95 -27.07 -16.33
CA VAL A 53 -4.55 -26.62 -16.28
C VAL A 53 -3.66 -27.74 -15.75
N ASN A 54 -2.64 -28.07 -16.53
CA ASN A 54 -1.59 -29.02 -16.20
C ASN A 54 -0.22 -28.29 -16.02
N SER A 55 0.90 -28.96 -16.28
CA SER A 55 2.25 -28.39 -16.16
C SER A 55 2.62 -27.38 -17.25
N ASP A 56 1.86 -27.30 -18.35
CA ASP A 56 2.16 -26.41 -19.48
C ASP A 56 1.65 -24.99 -19.22
N THR A 57 2.27 -24.01 -19.87
CA THR A 57 1.82 -22.61 -19.78
C THR A 57 0.46 -22.42 -20.48
N VAL A 58 -0.49 -21.90 -19.75
CA VAL A 58 -1.86 -21.60 -20.22
C VAL A 58 -2.02 -20.11 -20.42
N ARG A 59 -2.58 -19.71 -21.54
CA ARG A 59 -2.94 -18.31 -21.83
C ARG A 59 -4.44 -18.13 -21.78
N ILE A 60 -4.91 -17.16 -21.01
CA ILE A 60 -6.31 -16.75 -20.90
C ILE A 60 -6.40 -15.35 -21.49
N LEU A 61 -7.19 -15.20 -22.55
CA LEU A 61 -7.35 -13.95 -23.28
C LEU A 61 -8.72 -13.36 -23.03
N LEU A 62 -8.79 -12.16 -22.49
CA LEU A 62 -10.03 -11.38 -22.39
C LEU A 62 -10.08 -10.42 -23.58
N PRO A 63 -11.06 -10.52 -24.49
CA PRO A 63 -11.19 -9.59 -25.63
C PRO A 63 -11.26 -8.15 -25.15
N LYS A 64 -10.58 -7.26 -25.88
CA LYS A 64 -10.48 -5.85 -25.48
C LYS A 64 -11.86 -5.17 -25.43
N GLY A 65 -12.14 -4.46 -24.34
CA GLY A 65 -13.29 -3.61 -24.12
C GLY A 65 -13.61 -3.44 -22.64
N ARG A 66 -14.79 -2.89 -22.34
CA ARG A 66 -15.27 -2.72 -20.98
C ARG A 66 -16.07 -3.94 -20.54
N TYR A 67 -15.86 -4.37 -19.30
CA TYR A 67 -16.61 -5.43 -18.63
C TYR A 67 -17.11 -4.93 -17.28
N ASP A 68 -18.41 -5.07 -17.04
CA ASP A 68 -19.08 -4.69 -15.81
C ASP A 68 -19.28 -5.92 -14.92
N PHE A 69 -18.84 -5.82 -13.65
CA PHE A 69 -18.92 -6.88 -12.66
C PHE A 69 -19.83 -6.47 -11.53
N TYR A 70 -20.83 -7.30 -11.24
CA TYR A 70 -21.79 -7.08 -10.16
C TYR A 70 -21.66 -8.15 -9.08
N PRO A 71 -22.12 -7.87 -7.84
CA PRO A 71 -22.10 -8.82 -6.72
C PRO A 71 -22.83 -10.14 -7.03
N GLU A 72 -23.89 -10.07 -7.86
CA GLU A 72 -24.70 -11.23 -8.25
C GLU A 72 -23.91 -12.17 -9.15
N GLY A 73 -23.75 -13.42 -8.69
CA GLY A 73 -23.00 -14.44 -9.43
C GLY A 73 -21.48 -14.34 -9.31
N ALA A 74 -20.96 -13.39 -8.51
CA ALA A 74 -19.55 -13.33 -8.17
C ALA A 74 -19.13 -14.52 -7.28
N SER A 75 -17.84 -14.88 -7.33
CA SER A 75 -17.29 -15.95 -6.51
C SER A 75 -17.30 -15.55 -5.03
N LYS A 76 -17.92 -16.36 -4.16
CA LYS A 76 -17.92 -16.13 -2.71
C LYS A 76 -16.71 -16.82 -2.06
N ARG A 77 -15.91 -16.08 -1.31
CA ARG A 77 -14.70 -16.60 -0.66
C ARG A 77 -14.56 -16.08 0.77
N GLU A 78 -14.05 -16.93 1.64
CA GLU A 78 -13.63 -16.52 2.98
C GLU A 78 -12.13 -16.18 2.94
N TYR A 79 -11.82 -14.89 2.91
CA TYR A 79 -10.45 -14.40 2.94
C TYR A 79 -10.24 -13.51 4.15
N PHE A 80 -9.19 -13.79 4.91
CA PHE A 80 -8.71 -12.94 5.99
C PHE A 80 -7.55 -12.12 5.45
N ILE A 81 -7.79 -10.82 5.27
CA ILE A 81 -6.89 -9.92 4.56
C ILE A 81 -6.23 -8.99 5.57
N SER A 82 -4.89 -9.02 5.65
CA SER A 82 -4.12 -8.13 6.52
C SER A 82 -4.46 -6.66 6.24
N ASN A 83 -4.50 -5.85 7.27
CA ASN A 83 -4.75 -4.40 7.21
C ASN A 83 -6.07 -3.99 6.55
N HIS A 84 -7.03 -4.95 6.49
CA HIS A 84 -8.40 -4.75 5.98
C HIS A 84 -9.44 -5.24 7.00
N ASP A 85 -10.69 -4.90 6.73
CA ASP A 85 -11.83 -5.38 7.52
C ASP A 85 -12.05 -6.87 7.24
N GLN A 86 -12.39 -7.61 8.30
CA GLN A 86 -12.48 -9.07 8.25
C GLN A 86 -13.89 -9.58 7.90
N ASP A 87 -14.73 -8.73 7.32
CA ASP A 87 -16.07 -9.13 6.86
C ASP A 87 -16.00 -10.20 5.78
N ASN A 88 -16.69 -11.30 5.98
CA ASN A 88 -16.77 -12.42 5.05
C ASN A 88 -18.22 -12.86 4.79
N PRO A 89 -18.55 -13.47 3.64
CA PRO A 89 -17.65 -13.78 2.54
C PRO A 89 -17.32 -12.55 1.68
N LYS A 90 -16.13 -12.53 1.09
CA LYS A 90 -15.77 -11.57 0.04
C LYS A 90 -16.43 -11.99 -1.27
N LEU A 91 -16.94 -11.02 -2.03
CA LEU A 91 -17.48 -11.22 -3.39
C LEU A 91 -16.40 -10.90 -4.39
N VAL A 92 -15.86 -11.93 -5.04
CA VAL A 92 -14.67 -11.83 -5.90
C VAL A 92 -15.05 -11.80 -7.37
N GLY A 93 -14.57 -10.81 -8.10
CA GLY A 93 -14.75 -10.70 -9.54
C GLY A 93 -13.96 -11.76 -10.30
N LEU A 94 -12.64 -11.68 -10.27
CA LEU A 94 -11.74 -12.63 -10.91
C LEU A 94 -10.97 -13.39 -9.82
N ALA A 95 -11.30 -14.66 -9.60
CA ALA A 95 -10.65 -15.51 -8.60
C ALA A 95 -9.70 -16.52 -9.28
N PHE A 96 -8.40 -16.26 -9.20
CA PHE A 96 -7.34 -17.19 -9.65
C PHE A 96 -6.88 -18.00 -8.44
N GLU A 97 -7.28 -19.26 -8.37
CA GLU A 97 -7.02 -20.12 -7.20
C GLU A 97 -6.31 -21.41 -7.60
N ASN A 98 -5.20 -21.70 -6.93
CA ASN A 98 -4.38 -22.90 -7.16
C ASN A 98 -3.95 -23.10 -8.63
N MET A 99 -3.82 -22.01 -9.36
CA MET A 99 -3.41 -22.03 -10.77
C MET A 99 -1.88 -22.03 -10.90
N LYS A 100 -1.37 -22.75 -11.90
CA LYS A 100 0.07 -22.78 -12.20
C LYS A 100 0.34 -22.43 -13.66
N ASN A 101 1.42 -21.65 -13.88
CA ASN A 101 1.90 -21.28 -15.20
C ASN A 101 0.81 -20.59 -16.07
N VAL A 102 0.03 -19.70 -15.49
CA VAL A 102 -1.06 -19.00 -16.17
C VAL A 102 -0.64 -17.58 -16.57
N ILE A 103 -0.94 -17.21 -17.79
CA ILE A 103 -0.85 -15.83 -18.29
C ILE A 103 -2.27 -15.36 -18.62
N PHE A 104 -2.81 -14.49 -17.79
CA PHE A 104 -4.05 -13.77 -18.08
C PHE A 104 -3.73 -12.45 -18.75
N ASP A 105 -4.23 -12.24 -19.98
CA ASP A 105 -4.03 -11.01 -20.73
C ASP A 105 -5.38 -10.33 -20.98
N GLY A 106 -5.59 -9.19 -20.31
CA GLY A 106 -6.77 -8.35 -20.48
C GLY A 106 -6.79 -7.53 -21.77
N GLN A 107 -5.72 -7.56 -22.56
CA GLN A 107 -5.61 -6.89 -23.87
C GLN A 107 -5.93 -5.38 -23.85
N GLY A 108 -5.79 -4.72 -22.72
CA GLY A 108 -6.15 -3.32 -22.50
C GLY A 108 -7.64 -3.11 -22.17
N SER A 109 -8.28 -4.12 -21.59
CA SER A 109 -9.66 -4.04 -21.14
C SER A 109 -9.82 -3.25 -19.86
N GLU A 110 -11.01 -2.69 -19.69
CA GLU A 110 -11.45 -2.00 -18.49
C GLU A 110 -12.39 -2.89 -17.68
N LEU A 111 -12.01 -3.19 -16.44
CA LEU A 111 -12.83 -3.96 -15.49
C LEU A 111 -13.50 -2.99 -14.53
N VAL A 112 -14.82 -2.84 -14.63
CA VAL A 112 -15.61 -1.90 -13.83
C VAL A 112 -16.47 -2.68 -12.84
N PHE A 113 -16.30 -2.39 -11.56
CA PHE A 113 -16.97 -3.08 -10.48
C PHE A 113 -18.13 -2.25 -9.92
N HIS A 114 -19.20 -2.92 -9.55
CA HIS A 114 -20.42 -2.35 -8.96
C HIS A 114 -20.59 -2.86 -7.53
N GLY A 115 -21.11 -2.02 -6.65
CA GLY A 115 -21.29 -2.37 -5.25
C GLY A 115 -19.95 -2.62 -4.54
N ARG A 116 -19.97 -3.48 -3.52
CA ARG A 116 -18.78 -3.88 -2.74
C ARG A 116 -18.24 -5.22 -3.21
N MET A 117 -17.12 -5.21 -3.89
CA MET A 117 -16.47 -6.40 -4.44
C MET A 117 -14.96 -6.36 -4.23
N LEU A 118 -14.34 -7.55 -4.17
CA LEU A 118 -12.90 -7.73 -4.35
C LEU A 118 -12.66 -7.96 -5.86
N PRO A 119 -12.04 -7.01 -6.58
CA PRO A 119 -11.90 -7.12 -8.02
C PRO A 119 -11.14 -8.36 -8.46
N VAL A 120 -9.92 -8.57 -7.94
CA VAL A 120 -9.04 -9.67 -8.35
C VAL A 120 -8.43 -10.35 -7.14
N SER A 121 -8.44 -11.67 -7.10
CA SER A 121 -7.67 -12.44 -6.14
C SER A 121 -6.79 -13.48 -6.83
N LEU A 122 -5.57 -13.66 -6.31
CA LEU A 122 -4.68 -14.79 -6.58
C LEU A 122 -4.44 -15.50 -5.25
N VAL A 123 -4.74 -16.79 -5.18
CA VAL A 123 -4.59 -17.56 -3.93
C VAL A 123 -4.00 -18.94 -4.22
N GLY A 124 -2.85 -19.22 -3.63
CA GLY A 124 -2.15 -20.50 -3.78
C GLY A 124 -1.66 -20.76 -5.20
N SER A 125 -1.42 -19.73 -5.98
CA SER A 125 -1.03 -19.83 -7.39
C SER A 125 0.49 -19.72 -7.56
N GLU A 126 1.01 -20.26 -8.67
CA GLU A 126 2.45 -20.35 -8.93
C GLU A 126 2.79 -20.00 -10.37
N ASN A 127 3.82 -19.16 -10.58
CA ASN A 127 4.28 -18.74 -11.91
C ASN A 127 3.17 -18.08 -12.74
N CYS A 128 2.36 -17.22 -12.14
CA CYS A 128 1.25 -16.55 -12.80
C CYS A 128 1.61 -15.13 -13.23
N THR A 129 1.12 -14.73 -14.39
CA THR A 129 1.21 -13.36 -14.89
C THR A 129 -0.18 -12.83 -15.21
N LEU A 130 -0.58 -11.73 -14.59
CA LEU A 130 -1.77 -10.97 -14.97
C LEU A 130 -1.32 -9.67 -15.63
N LYS A 131 -1.93 -9.31 -16.76
CA LYS A 131 -1.47 -8.14 -17.49
C LYS A 131 -2.51 -7.43 -18.35
N ASN A 132 -2.20 -6.15 -18.66
CA ASN A 132 -2.89 -5.32 -19.65
C ASN A 132 -4.38 -5.14 -19.34
N PHE A 133 -4.74 -4.64 -18.17
CA PHE A 133 -6.11 -4.23 -17.84
C PHE A 133 -6.13 -3.13 -16.79
N SER A 134 -7.28 -2.49 -16.64
CA SER A 134 -7.53 -1.55 -15.55
C SER A 134 -8.68 -2.01 -14.65
N ILE A 135 -8.63 -1.57 -13.39
CA ILE A 135 -9.65 -1.81 -12.36
C ILE A 135 -10.22 -0.45 -11.96
N ASP A 136 -11.55 -0.35 -11.98
CA ASP A 136 -12.24 0.83 -11.45
C ASP A 136 -13.60 0.43 -10.88
N PHE A 137 -14.25 1.36 -10.18
CA PHE A 137 -15.62 1.20 -9.69
C PHE A 137 -16.53 2.22 -10.36
N ALA A 138 -17.72 1.77 -10.78
CA ALA A 138 -18.74 2.64 -11.37
C ALA A 138 -19.16 3.76 -10.40
N ASN A 139 -19.24 3.41 -9.11
CA ASN A 139 -19.54 4.35 -8.03
C ASN A 139 -18.55 4.13 -6.87
N PRO A 140 -17.45 4.91 -6.80
CA PRO A 140 -16.49 4.82 -5.71
C PRO A 140 -17.14 5.12 -4.35
N HIS A 141 -16.72 4.39 -3.31
CA HIS A 141 -17.25 4.48 -1.93
C HIS A 141 -16.74 5.73 -1.16
N ILE A 142 -16.33 6.74 -1.86
CA ILE A 142 -15.84 8.03 -1.38
C ILE A 142 -16.65 9.12 -2.06
N SER A 143 -16.99 10.16 -1.34
CA SER A 143 -17.60 11.35 -1.92
C SER A 143 -16.62 12.51 -2.04
N GLN A 144 -16.93 13.44 -2.93
CA GLN A 144 -16.07 14.58 -3.23
C GLN A 144 -16.93 15.83 -3.39
N VAL A 145 -16.45 16.92 -2.81
CA VAL A 145 -17.12 18.22 -2.86
C VAL A 145 -16.14 19.34 -3.25
N LYS A 146 -16.64 20.39 -3.87
CA LYS A 146 -15.86 21.59 -4.18
C LYS A 146 -16.39 22.77 -3.36
N VAL A 147 -15.52 23.44 -2.63
CA VAL A 147 -15.85 24.65 -1.88
C VAL A 147 -16.18 25.79 -2.83
N LEU A 148 -17.35 26.38 -2.68
CA LEU A 148 -17.81 27.54 -3.43
C LEU A 148 -17.59 28.85 -2.66
N GLU A 149 -17.96 28.84 -1.37
CA GLU A 149 -17.86 29.99 -0.48
C GLU A 149 -17.44 29.56 0.92
N ASN A 150 -16.71 30.38 1.62
CA ASN A 150 -16.29 30.15 3.01
C ASN A 150 -16.44 31.43 3.84
N ASP A 151 -17.49 31.49 4.63
CA ASP A 151 -17.64 32.50 5.68
C ASP A 151 -16.85 32.11 6.93
N THR A 152 -15.61 32.56 7.00
CA THR A 152 -14.71 32.22 8.11
C THR A 152 -15.11 32.86 9.44
N VAL A 153 -15.98 33.87 9.44
CA VAL A 153 -16.51 34.55 10.63
C VAL A 153 -17.73 33.81 11.16
N GLY A 154 -18.71 33.58 10.29
CA GLY A 154 -19.92 32.82 10.63
C GLY A 154 -19.66 31.29 10.79
N GLY A 155 -18.55 30.82 10.26
CA GLY A 155 -18.21 29.38 10.33
C GLY A 155 -19.08 28.54 9.42
N LEU A 156 -19.45 29.06 8.26
CA LEU A 156 -20.29 28.41 7.26
C LEU A 156 -19.51 28.23 5.96
N ILE A 157 -19.63 27.06 5.35
CA ILE A 157 -19.10 26.78 4.02
C ILE A 157 -20.24 26.34 3.11
N THR A 158 -20.32 26.94 1.91
CA THR A 158 -21.13 26.43 0.81
C THR A 158 -20.23 25.59 -0.08
N TYR A 159 -20.62 24.34 -0.32
CA TYR A 159 -19.92 23.45 -1.24
C TYR A 159 -20.85 22.81 -2.27
N GLU A 160 -20.28 22.41 -3.38
CA GLU A 160 -20.96 21.67 -4.45
C GLU A 160 -20.51 20.22 -4.46
N VAL A 161 -21.47 19.30 -4.45
CA VAL A 161 -21.22 17.86 -4.52
C VAL A 161 -20.85 17.47 -5.96
N ALA A 162 -19.77 16.69 -6.14
CA ALA A 162 -19.31 16.27 -7.45
C ALA A 162 -20.41 15.52 -8.23
N PRO A 163 -20.54 15.73 -9.55
CA PRO A 163 -21.67 15.18 -10.34
C PRO A 163 -21.83 13.66 -10.27
N TRP A 164 -20.75 12.94 -10.11
CA TRP A 164 -20.70 11.47 -10.04
C TRP A 164 -21.03 10.90 -8.65
N VAL A 165 -21.13 11.75 -7.60
CA VAL A 165 -21.45 11.31 -6.23
C VAL A 165 -22.96 11.19 -6.06
N GLU A 166 -23.41 10.05 -5.60
CA GLU A 166 -24.78 9.88 -5.11
C GLU A 166 -24.87 10.18 -3.63
N TYR A 167 -25.88 10.94 -3.22
CA TYR A 167 -26.07 11.34 -1.82
C TYR A 167 -27.53 11.64 -1.53
N GLU A 168 -27.81 11.73 -0.23
CA GLU A 168 -29.05 12.31 0.30
C GLU A 168 -28.77 13.12 1.56
N ILE A 169 -29.68 14.05 1.88
CA ILE A 169 -29.67 14.72 3.18
C ILE A 169 -30.74 14.03 4.05
N ARG A 170 -30.28 13.31 5.08
CA ARG A 170 -31.08 12.56 6.01
C ARG A 170 -30.93 13.14 7.41
N ASP A 171 -32.02 13.62 8.03
CA ASP A 171 -32.00 14.27 9.36
C ASP A 171 -30.94 15.37 9.46
N SER A 172 -30.83 16.21 8.45
CA SER A 172 -29.83 17.26 8.31
C SER A 172 -28.37 16.74 8.26
N ASN A 173 -28.14 15.48 7.92
CA ASN A 173 -26.80 14.94 7.73
C ASN A 173 -26.61 14.54 6.27
N PHE A 174 -25.40 14.80 5.75
CA PHE A 174 -24.98 14.34 4.43
C PHE A 174 -24.68 12.85 4.51
N VAL A 175 -25.33 12.05 3.71
CA VAL A 175 -25.10 10.61 3.57
C VAL A 175 -24.73 10.33 2.12
N ALA A 176 -23.52 9.85 1.89
CA ALA A 176 -23.08 9.34 0.60
C ALA A 176 -23.61 7.93 0.42
N LYS A 177 -24.04 7.58 -0.79
CA LYS A 177 -24.59 6.26 -1.07
C LYS A 177 -24.26 5.79 -2.49
N GLY A 178 -24.40 4.51 -2.70
CA GLY A 178 -24.27 3.85 -3.99
C GLY A 178 -24.88 2.45 -3.96
N GLU A 179 -24.53 1.63 -4.90
CA GLU A 179 -25.06 0.28 -5.05
C GLU A 179 -24.70 -0.60 -3.84
N GLY A 180 -25.67 -0.83 -2.95
CA GLY A 180 -25.51 -1.68 -1.76
C GLY A 180 -24.64 -1.12 -0.64
N TRP A 181 -24.36 0.19 -0.65
CA TRP A 181 -23.60 0.83 0.42
C TRP A 181 -24.08 2.25 0.71
N GLU A 182 -23.88 2.68 1.94
CA GLU A 182 -24.01 4.09 2.35
C GLU A 182 -23.05 4.38 3.51
N HIS A 183 -22.64 5.64 3.64
CA HIS A 183 -21.93 6.10 4.82
C HIS A 183 -22.12 7.60 5.07
N ALA A 184 -22.04 7.99 6.33
CA ALA A 184 -22.01 9.39 6.75
C ALA A 184 -20.55 9.79 7.02
N PRO A 185 -19.90 10.59 6.16
CA PRO A 185 -18.49 10.92 6.30
C PRO A 185 -18.26 11.85 7.49
N ALA A 186 -17.18 11.60 8.25
CA ALA A 186 -16.76 12.44 9.37
C ALA A 186 -15.42 13.14 9.12
N TRP A 187 -14.62 12.60 8.23
CA TRP A 187 -13.25 13.06 7.94
C TRP A 187 -13.01 13.14 6.44
N GLY A 188 -12.04 13.93 6.05
CA GLY A 188 -11.67 14.11 4.67
C GLY A 188 -10.27 14.66 4.49
N ILE A 189 -9.90 14.80 3.23
CA ILE A 189 -8.63 15.37 2.78
C ILE A 189 -8.92 16.49 1.80
N ALA A 190 -8.26 17.63 1.99
CA ALA A 190 -8.40 18.80 1.14
C ALA A 190 -7.30 18.83 0.06
N PHE A 191 -7.71 19.12 -1.16
CA PHE A 191 -6.85 19.22 -2.33
C PHE A 191 -6.98 20.60 -2.99
N GLU A 192 -5.89 21.09 -3.54
CA GLU A 192 -5.88 22.26 -4.40
C GLU A 192 -6.59 21.95 -5.72
N GLY A 193 -7.52 22.81 -6.12
CA GLY A 193 -8.39 22.55 -7.27
C GLY A 193 -7.66 22.41 -8.61
N ASP A 194 -6.51 23.06 -8.77
CA ASP A 194 -5.79 23.11 -10.03
C ASP A 194 -4.69 22.04 -10.16
N THR A 195 -4.02 21.73 -9.04
CA THR A 195 -2.83 20.88 -9.02
C THR A 195 -3.11 19.46 -8.58
N LYS A 196 -4.24 19.21 -7.93
CA LYS A 196 -4.58 17.97 -7.21
C LYS A 196 -3.58 17.61 -6.09
N ARG A 197 -2.81 18.58 -5.62
CA ARG A 197 -1.94 18.44 -4.44
C ARG A 197 -2.77 18.60 -3.18
N LEU A 198 -2.32 17.98 -2.08
CA LEU A 198 -2.96 18.26 -0.80
C LEU A 198 -2.78 19.71 -0.41
N VAL A 199 -3.81 20.34 0.14
CA VAL A 199 -3.74 21.73 0.62
C VAL A 199 -2.64 21.84 1.67
N TYR A 200 -1.72 22.74 1.44
CA TYR A 200 -0.53 22.95 2.25
C TYR A 200 -0.83 23.14 3.75
N ALA A 201 -0.01 22.53 4.58
CA ALA A 201 -0.09 22.56 6.04
C ALA A 201 -1.48 22.16 6.60
N THR A 202 -2.14 21.19 5.96
CA THR A 202 -3.32 20.51 6.50
C THR A 202 -2.94 19.12 7.02
N SER A 203 -3.93 18.35 7.45
CA SER A 203 -3.86 16.93 7.77
C SER A 203 -5.22 16.33 7.43
N ASP A 204 -5.59 15.19 8.02
CA ASP A 204 -6.99 14.76 8.02
C ASP A 204 -7.84 15.82 8.68
N ILE A 205 -8.90 16.25 8.01
CA ILE A 205 -9.80 17.31 8.49
C ILE A 205 -11.19 16.73 8.80
N SER A 206 -11.85 17.29 9.81
CA SER A 206 -13.28 17.04 9.99
C SER A 206 -14.06 17.69 8.84
N VAL A 207 -15.11 17.04 8.37
CA VAL A 207 -15.92 17.53 7.25
C VAL A 207 -17.26 18.07 7.70
N GLY A 208 -17.76 19.05 6.95
CA GLY A 208 -19.10 19.65 7.17
C GLY A 208 -20.20 18.76 6.62
N SER A 209 -20.44 17.63 7.27
CA SER A 209 -21.46 16.64 6.89
C SER A 209 -22.67 16.61 7.80
N LYS A 210 -22.65 17.35 8.92
CA LYS A 210 -23.73 17.39 9.91
C LYS A 210 -24.40 18.75 9.95
N HIS A 211 -25.70 18.76 10.25
CA HIS A 211 -26.54 19.97 10.31
C HIS A 211 -26.51 20.78 9.00
N VAL A 212 -26.48 20.07 7.89
CA VAL A 212 -26.39 20.65 6.55
C VAL A 212 -27.75 20.95 5.95
N ALA A 213 -27.81 21.87 5.00
CA ALA A 213 -29.00 22.18 4.22
C ALA A 213 -28.64 22.23 2.72
N GLU A 214 -29.40 21.54 1.88
CA GLU A 214 -29.31 21.73 0.44
C GLU A 214 -30.06 23.01 0.05
N ILE A 215 -29.31 24.01 -0.40
CA ILE A 215 -29.84 25.34 -0.74
C ILE A 215 -30.15 25.50 -2.22
N ALA A 216 -29.58 24.64 -3.06
CA ALA A 216 -29.87 24.48 -4.47
C ALA A 216 -29.40 23.08 -4.89
N SER A 217 -29.79 22.60 -6.09
CA SER A 217 -29.36 21.28 -6.58
C SER A 217 -27.84 21.10 -6.42
N ARG A 218 -27.43 20.08 -5.65
CA ARG A 218 -26.05 19.72 -5.31
C ARG A 218 -25.25 20.78 -4.54
N LYS A 219 -25.87 21.89 -4.11
CA LYS A 219 -25.22 22.94 -3.33
C LYS A 219 -25.67 22.87 -1.88
N ILE A 220 -24.71 22.59 -1.02
CA ILE A 220 -24.92 22.34 0.40
C ILE A 220 -24.31 23.48 1.21
N LEU A 221 -25.10 24.03 2.13
CA LEU A 221 -24.64 24.91 3.19
C LEU A 221 -24.38 24.09 4.45
N ALA A 222 -23.18 24.19 5.00
CA ALA A 222 -22.73 23.41 6.15
C ALA A 222 -22.11 24.27 7.24
N PRO A 223 -22.40 24.03 8.52
CA PRO A 223 -21.60 24.52 9.63
C PRO A 223 -20.22 23.85 9.58
N TRP A 224 -19.23 24.57 9.05
CA TRP A 224 -17.89 24.03 8.84
C TRP A 224 -16.84 25.13 8.96
N LYS A 225 -16.07 25.10 10.05
CA LYS A 225 -15.08 26.12 10.33
C LYS A 225 -13.68 25.66 9.99
N ASN A 226 -13.20 26.02 8.81
CA ASN A 226 -11.83 25.74 8.39
C ASN A 226 -11.34 26.86 7.44
N LYS A 227 -10.40 27.69 7.93
CA LYS A 227 -9.89 28.86 7.18
C LYS A 227 -9.06 28.49 5.93
N LYS A 228 -8.58 27.25 5.84
CA LYS A 228 -7.76 26.79 4.72
C LYS A 228 -8.57 26.33 3.51
N LEU A 229 -9.87 26.12 3.69
CA LEU A 229 -10.77 25.71 2.62
C LEU A 229 -11.26 26.94 1.83
N ILE A 230 -10.41 27.48 1.00
CA ILE A 230 -10.76 28.62 0.13
C ILE A 230 -11.66 28.17 -1.03
N PRO A 231 -12.43 29.07 -1.67
CA PRO A 231 -13.17 28.77 -2.88
C PRO A 231 -12.29 28.12 -3.95
N GLY A 232 -12.77 27.02 -4.54
CA GLY A 232 -12.01 26.19 -5.48
C GLY A 232 -11.35 24.97 -4.85
N THR A 233 -11.13 24.95 -3.52
CA THR A 233 -10.63 23.74 -2.81
C THR A 233 -11.57 22.56 -3.04
N VAL A 234 -11.00 21.40 -3.33
CA VAL A 234 -11.74 20.15 -3.43
C VAL A 234 -11.51 19.34 -2.16
N VAL A 235 -12.57 18.87 -1.52
CA VAL A 235 -12.47 18.03 -0.34
C VAL A 235 -13.04 16.65 -0.64
N VAL A 236 -12.24 15.64 -0.40
CA VAL A 236 -12.63 14.24 -0.52
C VAL A 236 -13.08 13.76 0.85
N PHE A 237 -14.32 13.31 0.95
CA PHE A 237 -14.92 12.80 2.18
C PHE A 237 -14.69 11.30 2.26
N ARG A 238 -13.88 10.87 3.24
CA ARG A 238 -13.46 9.47 3.42
C ARG A 238 -14.44 8.65 4.24
N GLY A 239 -14.58 7.38 3.84
CA GLY A 239 -14.92 6.30 4.78
C GLY A 239 -13.66 5.79 5.51
N TYR A 240 -13.83 5.04 6.60
CA TYR A 240 -12.71 4.40 7.30
C TYR A 240 -12.66 2.89 7.09
N GLY A 241 -13.72 2.29 6.57
CA GLY A 241 -13.73 0.89 6.23
C GLY A 241 -12.73 0.59 5.09
N ARG A 242 -12.07 -0.57 5.19
CA ARG A 242 -11.18 -1.12 4.18
C ARG A 242 -11.62 -2.55 3.86
N PRO A 243 -12.80 -2.77 3.25
CA PRO A 243 -13.37 -4.11 3.09
C PRO A 243 -12.54 -4.99 2.16
N THR A 244 -12.00 -4.43 1.08
CA THR A 244 -11.23 -5.19 0.08
C THR A 244 -10.19 -4.33 -0.62
N PRO A 245 -9.02 -4.90 -0.98
CA PRO A 245 -8.11 -4.27 -1.94
C PRO A 245 -8.60 -4.42 -3.39
N GLY A 246 -7.95 -3.74 -4.34
CA GLY A 246 -8.15 -3.95 -5.77
C GLY A 246 -7.62 -5.30 -6.25
N VAL A 247 -6.45 -5.69 -5.76
CA VAL A 247 -5.82 -7.00 -5.99
C VAL A 247 -5.42 -7.60 -4.66
N PHE A 248 -5.82 -8.84 -4.42
CA PHE A 248 -5.43 -9.62 -3.25
C PHE A 248 -4.57 -10.82 -3.64
N MET A 249 -3.44 -11.02 -2.96
CA MET A 249 -2.54 -12.15 -3.16
C MET A 249 -2.28 -12.86 -1.84
N TYR A 250 -2.40 -14.19 -1.85
CA TYR A 250 -2.16 -15.01 -0.66
C TYR A 250 -1.59 -16.38 -1.01
N HIS A 251 -0.44 -16.72 -0.42
CA HIS A 251 0.30 -17.96 -0.69
C HIS A 251 0.70 -18.15 -2.17
N ASP A 252 0.91 -17.05 -2.88
CA ASP A 252 1.38 -17.11 -4.26
C ASP A 252 2.90 -17.14 -4.33
N THR A 253 3.41 -17.73 -5.42
CA THR A 253 4.85 -17.82 -5.69
C THR A 253 5.15 -17.42 -7.13
N ASN A 254 6.15 -16.54 -7.35
CA ASN A 254 6.60 -16.09 -8.67
C ASN A 254 5.47 -15.43 -9.49
N THR A 255 4.77 -14.46 -8.92
CA THR A 255 3.67 -13.75 -9.57
C THR A 255 4.13 -12.43 -10.17
N THR A 256 3.72 -12.17 -11.41
CA THR A 256 3.95 -10.90 -12.11
C THR A 256 2.63 -10.20 -12.40
N LEU A 257 2.54 -8.93 -12.00
CA LEU A 257 1.48 -7.99 -12.41
C LEU A 257 2.10 -6.96 -13.35
N GLU A 258 1.73 -7.02 -14.64
CA GLU A 258 2.35 -6.23 -15.71
C GLU A 258 1.34 -5.29 -16.35
N ASN A 259 1.66 -3.98 -16.41
CA ASN A 259 0.81 -2.99 -17.08
C ASN A 259 -0.66 -3.04 -16.63
N ILE A 260 -0.87 -2.97 -15.31
CA ILE A 260 -2.20 -2.92 -14.68
C ILE A 260 -2.38 -1.55 -14.02
N GLN A 261 -3.54 -0.93 -14.22
CA GLN A 261 -3.92 0.32 -13.56
C GLN A 261 -5.09 0.07 -12.60
N VAL A 262 -4.94 0.49 -11.34
CA VAL A 262 -6.03 0.55 -10.36
C VAL A 262 -6.43 2.02 -10.21
N HIS A 263 -7.62 2.38 -10.72
CA HIS A 263 -8.13 3.74 -10.64
C HIS A 263 -8.89 4.00 -9.35
N TYR A 264 -9.46 2.95 -8.77
CA TYR A 264 -10.07 2.99 -7.45
C TYR A 264 -10.10 1.61 -6.79
N ALA A 265 -9.96 1.61 -5.45
CA ALA A 265 -10.28 0.47 -4.58
C ALA A 265 -10.74 0.97 -3.20
N GLU A 266 -11.68 0.27 -2.57
CA GLU A 266 -12.23 0.66 -1.25
C GLU A 266 -11.27 0.39 -0.08
N GLY A 267 -10.17 -0.30 -0.31
CA GLY A 267 -9.03 -0.50 0.60
C GLY A 267 -7.74 -0.04 -0.03
N MET A 268 -6.80 -0.96 -0.17
CA MET A 268 -5.52 -0.76 -0.86
C MET A 268 -5.64 -1.09 -2.35
N GLY A 269 -4.72 -0.59 -3.19
CA GLY A 269 -4.70 -0.96 -4.60
C GLY A 269 -4.30 -2.43 -4.79
N LEU A 270 -3.25 -2.85 -4.08
CA LEU A 270 -2.80 -4.25 -3.98
C LEU A 270 -2.46 -4.56 -2.52
N LEU A 271 -2.89 -5.73 -2.05
CA LEU A 271 -2.36 -6.34 -0.85
C LEU A 271 -1.88 -7.76 -1.15
N ALA A 272 -0.61 -8.03 -0.85
CA ALA A 272 -0.03 -9.37 -0.87
C ALA A 272 0.38 -9.77 0.55
N GLN A 273 0.02 -10.99 0.94
CA GLN A 273 0.42 -11.56 2.23
C GLN A 273 0.90 -13.00 2.06
N MET A 274 1.88 -13.40 2.87
CA MET A 274 2.44 -14.76 2.89
C MET A 274 2.75 -15.29 1.47
N SER A 275 3.24 -14.42 0.59
CA SER A 275 3.55 -14.73 -0.81
C SER A 275 5.05 -14.50 -1.09
N GLU A 276 5.55 -15.12 -2.16
CA GLU A 276 6.98 -15.17 -2.47
C GLU A 276 7.27 -14.72 -3.91
N ASN A 277 8.29 -13.87 -4.10
CA ASN A 277 8.76 -13.39 -5.41
C ASN A 277 7.64 -12.71 -6.22
N ILE A 278 7.37 -11.45 -5.91
CA ILE A 278 6.32 -10.66 -6.56
C ILE A 278 6.96 -9.58 -7.43
N THR A 279 6.56 -9.51 -8.68
CA THR A 279 6.99 -8.47 -9.62
C THR A 279 5.81 -7.59 -10.04
N LEU A 280 5.96 -6.29 -9.82
CA LEU A 280 5.11 -5.24 -10.34
C LEU A 280 5.88 -4.53 -11.47
N ASP A 281 5.50 -4.75 -12.72
CA ASP A 281 6.06 -4.09 -13.88
C ASP A 281 5.03 -3.12 -14.46
N LYS A 282 5.23 -1.82 -14.28
CA LYS A 282 4.26 -0.78 -14.65
C LYS A 282 2.87 -0.99 -14.02
N PHE A 283 2.84 -1.59 -12.84
CA PHE A 283 1.64 -1.59 -12.00
C PHE A 283 1.44 -0.20 -11.44
N SER A 284 0.26 0.36 -11.59
CA SER A 284 -0.02 1.72 -11.18
C SER A 284 -1.30 1.82 -10.37
N VAL A 285 -1.30 2.70 -9.39
CA VAL A 285 -2.51 3.16 -8.71
C VAL A 285 -2.62 4.64 -9.02
N CYS A 286 -3.48 4.99 -9.96
CA CYS A 286 -3.47 6.31 -10.58
C CYS A 286 -4.85 6.73 -11.08
N LEU A 287 -5.05 8.02 -11.22
CA LEU A 287 -6.21 8.60 -11.88
C LEU A 287 -6.27 8.18 -13.36
N ARG A 288 -7.44 8.31 -13.99
CA ARG A 288 -7.65 8.05 -15.43
C ARG A 288 -6.97 9.09 -16.34
N GLY A 289 -6.02 9.83 -15.83
CA GLY A 289 -5.31 10.91 -16.51
C GLY A 289 -5.67 12.29 -15.94
N LYS A 290 -5.18 13.35 -16.60
CA LYS A 290 -5.33 14.73 -16.11
C LYS A 290 -6.78 15.21 -16.02
N ASP A 291 -7.65 14.68 -16.88
CA ASP A 291 -9.05 15.09 -17.00
C ASP A 291 -9.99 14.25 -16.09
N ASP A 292 -9.45 13.31 -15.30
CA ASP A 292 -10.23 12.59 -14.29
C ASP A 292 -10.83 13.60 -13.30
N PRO A 293 -12.15 13.62 -13.08
CA PRO A 293 -12.76 14.58 -12.14
C PRO A 293 -12.45 14.24 -10.67
N ARG A 294 -11.89 13.08 -10.39
CA ARG A 294 -11.51 12.63 -9.04
C ARG A 294 -10.15 13.18 -8.63
N TYR A 295 -9.95 13.30 -7.32
CA TYR A 295 -8.71 13.73 -6.67
C TYR A 295 -8.07 12.61 -5.84
N PHE A 296 -8.60 11.43 -5.93
CA PHE A 296 -8.18 10.26 -5.13
C PHE A 296 -8.20 8.99 -5.97
N THR A 297 -7.50 7.96 -5.48
CA THR A 297 -7.51 6.61 -6.03
C THR A 297 -7.96 5.59 -4.98
N THR A 298 -7.13 5.24 -3.99
CA THR A 298 -7.45 4.25 -2.95
C THR A 298 -7.70 4.89 -1.60
N GLN A 299 -8.48 4.24 -0.73
CA GLN A 299 -8.69 4.71 0.64
C GLN A 299 -7.49 4.51 1.56
N ALA A 300 -6.58 3.64 1.18
CA ALA A 300 -5.35 3.33 1.88
C ALA A 300 -4.18 3.26 0.89
N ASP A 301 -3.20 2.39 1.13
CA ASP A 301 -1.97 2.31 0.35
C ASP A 301 -2.22 1.95 -1.12
N ALA A 302 -1.29 2.33 -1.98
CA ALA A 302 -1.30 1.82 -3.34
C ALA A 302 -0.91 0.34 -3.37
N THR A 303 0.18 -0.03 -2.70
CA THR A 303 0.65 -1.42 -2.62
C THR A 303 1.13 -1.76 -1.22
N HIS A 304 0.78 -2.95 -0.74
CA HIS A 304 1.07 -3.38 0.62
C HIS A 304 1.48 -4.85 0.66
N PHE A 305 2.59 -5.13 1.34
CA PHE A 305 3.18 -6.47 1.43
C PHE A 305 3.37 -6.86 2.90
N SER A 306 2.54 -7.78 3.38
CA SER A 306 2.52 -8.22 4.77
C SER A 306 3.02 -9.66 4.89
N GLY A 307 4.19 -9.85 5.52
CA GLY A 307 4.76 -11.19 5.70
C GLY A 307 5.05 -11.90 4.37
N CYS A 308 5.60 -11.22 3.40
CA CYS A 308 6.07 -11.79 2.14
C CYS A 308 7.54 -12.21 2.24
N LYS A 309 8.06 -12.99 1.27
CA LYS A 309 9.46 -13.38 1.19
C LYS A 309 9.99 -13.39 -0.24
N GLY A 310 11.29 -13.73 -0.41
CA GLY A 310 11.96 -13.63 -1.69
C GLY A 310 12.16 -12.18 -2.12
N LEU A 311 11.93 -11.85 -3.39
CA LEU A 311 12.07 -10.51 -3.93
C LEU A 311 10.72 -9.86 -4.21
N ILE A 312 10.50 -8.69 -3.65
CA ILE A 312 9.44 -7.75 -4.09
C ILE A 312 10.09 -6.74 -5.03
N ARG A 313 9.68 -6.76 -6.29
CA ARG A 313 10.18 -5.87 -7.33
C ARG A 313 9.05 -5.00 -7.86
N SER A 314 9.15 -3.67 -7.72
CA SER A 314 8.19 -2.70 -8.26
C SER A 314 8.91 -1.69 -9.14
N VAL A 315 8.60 -1.65 -10.43
CA VAL A 315 9.31 -0.83 -11.42
C VAL A 315 8.36 -0.16 -12.40
N GLY A 316 8.59 1.14 -12.63
CA GLY A 316 7.92 1.91 -13.66
C GLY A 316 6.44 2.22 -13.39
N GLY A 317 6.00 2.13 -12.14
CA GLY A 317 4.64 2.45 -11.72
C GLY A 317 4.39 3.94 -11.50
N LEU A 318 3.13 4.34 -11.61
CA LEU A 318 2.63 5.64 -11.18
C LEU A 318 1.72 5.43 -9.96
N TYR A 319 2.07 6.06 -8.84
CA TYR A 319 1.32 6.02 -7.59
C TYR A 319 0.88 7.44 -7.22
N GLU A 320 -0.41 7.75 -7.39
CA GLU A 320 -0.92 9.10 -7.14
C GLU A 320 -2.31 9.10 -6.50
N GLY A 321 -2.56 10.09 -5.67
CA GLY A 321 -3.89 10.34 -5.09
C GLY A 321 -4.39 9.28 -4.12
N MET A 322 -3.54 8.33 -3.70
CA MET A 322 -3.89 7.38 -2.65
C MET A 322 -3.91 8.08 -1.28
N MET A 323 -4.74 7.56 -0.38
CA MET A 323 -4.93 8.16 0.93
C MET A 323 -4.06 7.54 2.02
N ASP A 324 -2.98 6.87 1.62
CA ASP A 324 -1.86 6.43 2.44
C ASP A 324 -0.62 6.18 1.55
N ASP A 325 0.24 5.22 1.87
CA ASP A 325 1.55 5.01 1.27
C ASP A 325 1.50 4.49 -0.18
N ALA A 326 2.52 4.78 -0.99
CA ALA A 326 2.64 4.15 -2.31
C ALA A 326 3.05 2.68 -2.20
N ILE A 327 3.91 2.38 -1.26
CA ILE A 327 4.33 1.02 -0.93
C ILE A 327 4.58 0.91 0.57
N ASN A 328 4.08 -0.17 1.17
CA ASN A 328 4.41 -0.57 2.53
C ASN A 328 4.85 -2.04 2.53
N VAL A 329 6.02 -2.32 3.12
CA VAL A 329 6.60 -3.67 3.20
C VAL A 329 6.98 -3.97 4.64
N HIS A 330 6.33 -4.96 5.24
CA HIS A 330 6.60 -5.39 6.61
C HIS A 330 6.20 -6.84 6.87
N GLY A 331 6.66 -7.41 7.96
CA GLY A 331 6.08 -8.59 8.59
C GLY A 331 5.16 -8.18 9.75
N THR A 332 4.67 -9.14 10.52
CA THR A 332 3.80 -8.87 11.68
C THR A 332 4.38 -9.52 12.93
N TYR A 333 4.58 -8.72 13.98
CA TYR A 333 4.89 -9.27 15.30
C TYR A 333 3.65 -9.94 15.90
N LEU A 334 3.85 -11.10 16.53
CA LEU A 334 2.89 -11.60 17.52
C LEU A 334 3.34 -11.17 18.91
N LYS A 335 2.44 -10.59 19.69
CA LYS A 335 2.70 -10.31 21.11
C LYS A 335 2.60 -11.59 21.92
N VAL A 336 3.57 -11.85 22.78
CA VAL A 336 3.51 -12.95 23.74
C VAL A 336 2.40 -12.70 24.76
N GLN A 337 1.40 -13.55 24.77
CA GLN A 337 0.26 -13.48 25.69
C GLN A 337 0.41 -14.45 26.86
N LYS A 338 1.04 -15.60 26.64
CA LYS A 338 1.22 -16.63 27.65
C LYS A 338 2.45 -17.49 27.38
N ARG A 339 3.15 -17.87 28.43
CA ARG A 339 4.16 -18.93 28.43
C ARG A 339 3.52 -20.22 28.95
N ILE A 340 3.51 -21.27 28.13
CA ILE A 340 2.96 -22.59 28.50
C ILE A 340 4.02 -23.43 29.22
N ASP A 341 5.21 -23.50 28.62
CA ASP A 341 6.38 -24.20 29.14
C ASP A 341 7.68 -23.54 28.67
N ASN A 342 8.81 -24.24 28.75
CA ASN A 342 10.10 -23.67 28.36
C ASN A 342 10.30 -23.56 26.84
N LYS A 343 9.44 -24.16 26.02
CA LYS A 343 9.51 -24.14 24.54
C LYS A 343 8.24 -23.64 23.89
N THR A 344 7.15 -23.42 24.63
CA THR A 344 5.85 -23.14 24.04
C THR A 344 5.29 -21.82 24.54
N LEU A 345 4.94 -20.94 23.61
CA LEU A 345 4.28 -19.65 23.86
C LEU A 345 2.92 -19.59 23.17
N VAL A 346 2.05 -18.72 23.66
CA VAL A 346 0.89 -18.23 22.93
C VAL A 346 1.21 -16.81 22.46
N GLY A 347 1.21 -16.62 21.14
CA GLY A 347 1.37 -15.32 20.49
C GLY A 347 0.04 -14.82 19.92
N GLU A 348 -0.17 -13.52 19.89
CA GLU A 348 -1.42 -12.89 19.44
C GLU A 348 -1.15 -11.73 18.46
N TYR A 349 -1.93 -11.68 17.37
CA TYR A 349 -2.07 -10.47 16.56
C TYR A 349 -2.70 -9.34 17.38
N MET A 350 -2.09 -8.16 17.34
CA MET A 350 -2.52 -7.05 18.21
C MET A 350 -3.33 -5.98 17.49
N HIS A 351 -3.12 -5.75 16.21
CA HIS A 351 -3.93 -4.79 15.47
C HIS A 351 -5.26 -5.42 15.03
N GLY A 352 -6.36 -4.67 15.12
CA GLY A 352 -7.69 -5.16 14.82
C GLY A 352 -7.94 -5.59 13.37
N GLN A 353 -7.06 -5.18 12.44
CA GLN A 353 -7.11 -5.55 11.03
C GLN A 353 -5.98 -6.52 10.63
N SER A 354 -5.24 -7.13 11.59
CA SER A 354 -4.06 -7.97 11.31
C SER A 354 -4.24 -9.39 11.85
N TYR A 355 -5.37 -10.03 11.62
CA TYR A 355 -5.60 -11.38 12.11
C TYR A 355 -6.40 -12.24 11.13
N GLY A 356 -6.47 -13.55 11.40
CA GLY A 356 -7.23 -14.51 10.60
C GLY A 356 -6.42 -15.27 9.56
N PHE A 357 -5.28 -14.74 9.14
CA PHE A 357 -4.37 -15.39 8.19
C PHE A 357 -3.24 -16.15 8.92
N GLU A 358 -2.54 -17.00 8.19
CA GLU A 358 -1.38 -17.76 8.68
C GLU A 358 -0.24 -16.78 9.07
N TRP A 359 0.41 -17.03 10.22
CA TRP A 359 1.55 -16.22 10.64
C TRP A 359 2.90 -16.88 10.33
N GLY A 360 2.97 -18.18 10.31
CA GLY A 360 4.21 -18.92 10.12
C GLY A 360 4.00 -20.42 10.05
N ARG A 361 5.07 -21.15 9.75
CA ARG A 361 5.08 -22.59 9.51
C ARG A 361 6.18 -23.29 10.31
N PRO A 362 6.07 -24.60 10.56
CA PRO A 362 7.19 -25.40 11.07
C PRO A 362 8.44 -25.23 10.21
N GLY A 363 9.57 -24.96 10.85
CA GLY A 363 10.85 -24.67 10.21
C GLY A 363 11.19 -23.18 10.11
N ASP A 364 10.22 -22.28 10.20
CA ASP A 364 10.47 -20.85 10.14
C ASP A 364 11.40 -20.37 11.25
N VAL A 365 12.35 -19.52 10.88
CA VAL A 365 13.28 -18.89 11.82
C VAL A 365 12.62 -17.69 12.45
N VAL A 366 12.71 -17.60 13.78
CA VAL A 366 12.11 -16.53 14.56
C VAL A 366 13.11 -15.92 15.53
N GLN A 367 12.82 -14.67 15.94
CA GLN A 367 13.48 -14.02 17.05
C GLN A 367 12.47 -13.36 17.99
N PHE A 368 12.94 -12.99 19.18
CA PHE A 368 12.12 -12.39 20.21
C PHE A 368 12.56 -10.96 20.48
N ILE A 369 11.60 -10.04 20.60
CA ILE A 369 11.86 -8.62 20.77
C ILE A 369 11.26 -8.13 22.09
N GLU A 370 12.01 -7.38 22.86
CA GLU A 370 11.49 -6.60 23.98
C GLU A 370 10.91 -5.29 23.43
N SER A 371 9.60 -5.08 23.56
CA SER A 371 8.88 -4.02 22.84
C SER A 371 9.32 -2.60 23.20
N LYS A 372 9.70 -2.35 24.45
CA LYS A 372 10.03 -0.99 24.91
C LYS A 372 11.34 -0.47 24.36
N THR A 373 12.33 -1.35 24.26
CA THR A 373 13.66 -1.02 23.74
C THR A 373 13.87 -1.48 22.30
N MET A 374 12.98 -2.31 21.79
CA MET A 374 13.11 -2.99 20.48
C MET A 374 14.39 -3.84 20.37
N GLU A 375 14.86 -4.40 21.49
CA GLU A 375 16.03 -5.26 21.54
C GLU A 375 15.69 -6.73 21.34
N VAL A 376 16.53 -7.41 20.58
CA VAL A 376 16.48 -8.87 20.41
C VAL A 376 16.87 -9.54 21.71
N LEU A 377 16.06 -10.50 22.18
CA LEU A 377 16.28 -11.30 23.38
C LEU A 377 16.63 -12.75 23.04
N GLY A 378 17.70 -13.24 23.67
CA GLY A 378 18.17 -14.60 23.48
C GLY A 378 18.73 -14.84 22.07
N GLU A 379 18.72 -16.11 21.66
CA GLU A 379 19.15 -16.54 20.33
C GLU A 379 17.96 -16.75 19.39
N GLN A 380 18.20 -16.72 18.10
CA GLN A 380 17.22 -17.13 17.11
C GLN A 380 16.78 -18.58 17.36
N ASN A 381 15.51 -18.85 17.12
CA ASN A 381 14.88 -20.13 17.30
C ASN A 381 14.16 -20.56 16.02
N LYS A 382 13.63 -21.77 15.99
CA LYS A 382 12.78 -22.24 14.90
C LYS A 382 11.44 -22.71 15.42
N VAL A 383 10.42 -22.48 14.63
CA VAL A 383 9.08 -23.02 14.88
C VAL A 383 9.12 -24.54 14.67
N ALA A 384 8.85 -25.32 15.71
CA ALA A 384 8.69 -26.76 15.63
C ALA A 384 7.24 -27.14 15.29
N ALA A 385 6.27 -26.41 15.88
CA ALA A 385 4.85 -26.57 15.60
C ALA A 385 4.11 -25.24 15.85
N ILE A 386 3.06 -25.00 15.09
CA ILE A 386 2.17 -23.88 15.25
C ILE A 386 0.72 -24.30 14.99
N GLU A 387 -0.18 -23.88 15.84
CA GLU A 387 -1.63 -24.14 15.70
C GLU A 387 -2.43 -22.94 16.20
N ALA A 388 -3.63 -22.74 15.66
CA ALA A 388 -4.55 -21.75 16.15
C ALA A 388 -4.94 -22.07 17.62
N ALA A 389 -4.81 -21.09 18.52
CA ALA A 389 -5.17 -21.23 19.93
C ALA A 389 -6.57 -20.70 20.21
N ASP A 390 -7.14 -19.92 19.32
CA ASP A 390 -8.51 -19.42 19.37
C ASP A 390 -9.17 -19.49 18.00
N LYS A 391 -10.47 -19.29 17.98
CA LYS A 391 -11.28 -19.12 16.76
C LYS A 391 -12.32 -18.05 17.06
N PRO A 392 -11.97 -16.76 17.02
CA PRO A 392 -12.93 -15.68 17.19
C PRO A 392 -14.07 -15.84 16.19
N ASP A 393 -15.30 -15.60 16.64
CA ASP A 393 -16.50 -15.78 15.83
C ASP A 393 -16.40 -15.06 14.49
N GLY A 394 -16.39 -15.81 13.38
CA GLY A 394 -16.39 -15.32 12.01
C GLY A 394 -15.08 -14.67 11.52
N HIS A 395 -14.01 -14.65 12.31
CA HIS A 395 -12.84 -13.84 12.01
C HIS A 395 -11.49 -14.61 11.96
N GLY A 396 -11.47 -15.91 11.78
CA GLY A 396 -10.23 -16.68 11.77
C GLY A 396 -9.44 -16.60 13.10
N ALA A 397 -8.24 -17.18 13.13
CA ALA A 397 -7.44 -17.21 14.35
C ALA A 397 -6.76 -15.86 14.63
N LYS A 398 -6.83 -15.44 15.89
CA LYS A 398 -6.09 -14.30 16.42
C LYS A 398 -4.89 -14.72 17.26
N GLN A 399 -4.99 -15.87 17.93
CA GLN A 399 -3.95 -16.42 18.78
C GLN A 399 -3.40 -17.73 18.22
N PHE A 400 -2.10 -17.94 18.40
CA PHE A 400 -1.39 -19.13 17.98
C PHE A 400 -0.61 -19.71 19.15
N ARG A 401 -0.73 -21.04 19.36
CA ARG A 401 0.19 -21.82 20.18
C ARG A 401 1.38 -22.19 19.34
N ILE A 402 2.55 -21.72 19.74
CA ILE A 402 3.80 -21.92 18.99
C ILE A 402 4.78 -22.69 19.86
N THR A 403 5.22 -23.85 19.39
CA THR A 403 6.28 -24.62 20.03
C THR A 403 7.58 -24.42 19.23
N PHE A 404 8.67 -24.17 19.93
CA PHE A 404 9.98 -23.89 19.35
C PHE A 404 10.92 -25.10 19.51
N GLU A 405 11.93 -25.23 18.64
CA GLU A 405 12.92 -26.31 18.70
C GLU A 405 13.78 -26.23 19.95
N LYS A 406 14.21 -25.01 20.35
CA LYS A 406 15.03 -24.75 21.53
C LYS A 406 14.21 -24.12 22.66
N PRO A 407 14.65 -24.21 23.91
CA PRO A 407 14.06 -23.42 24.98
C PRO A 407 14.09 -21.93 24.68
N VAL A 408 13.02 -21.23 25.00
CA VAL A 408 12.86 -19.78 24.91
C VAL A 408 13.50 -19.13 26.14
N ASP A 409 14.12 -17.96 25.95
CA ASP A 409 14.75 -17.20 27.04
C ASP A 409 13.80 -17.07 28.25
N PRO A 410 14.25 -17.36 29.47
CA PRO A 410 13.41 -17.30 30.67
C PRO A 410 12.80 -15.91 30.95
N ALA A 411 13.41 -14.83 30.44
CA ALA A 411 12.88 -13.47 30.61
C ALA A 411 11.57 -13.26 29.84
N ILE A 412 11.34 -14.03 28.77
CA ILE A 412 10.13 -13.88 27.94
C ILE A 412 8.95 -14.53 28.63
N SER A 413 7.99 -13.71 29.04
CA SER A 413 6.80 -14.12 29.80
C SER A 413 5.62 -13.19 29.48
N GLU A 414 4.45 -13.54 30.02
CA GLU A 414 3.23 -12.72 29.93
C GLU A 414 3.29 -11.40 30.73
N VAL A 415 4.26 -11.25 31.63
CA VAL A 415 4.38 -10.06 32.50
C VAL A 415 5.02 -8.89 31.75
N GLY A 416 5.89 -9.18 30.78
CA GLY A 416 6.52 -8.17 29.94
C GLY A 416 5.71 -7.89 28.66
N THR A 417 6.27 -7.04 27.80
CA THR A 417 5.78 -6.83 26.45
C THR A 417 6.81 -7.34 25.46
N TYR A 418 6.57 -8.50 24.92
CA TYR A 418 7.50 -9.19 24.03
C TYR A 418 6.82 -9.51 22.69
N GLY A 419 7.53 -9.27 21.60
CA GLY A 419 7.13 -9.65 20.25
C GLY A 419 7.83 -10.92 19.78
N ILE A 420 7.16 -11.71 18.99
CA ILE A 420 7.73 -12.81 18.21
C ILE A 420 7.79 -12.33 16.76
N GLU A 421 8.97 -12.28 16.19
CA GLU A 421 9.23 -11.87 14.81
C GLU A 421 9.57 -13.08 13.97
N ASN A 422 8.89 -13.23 12.83
CA ASN A 422 9.20 -14.27 11.86
C ASN A 422 10.20 -13.72 10.83
N LEU A 423 11.41 -14.26 10.81
CA LEU A 423 12.50 -13.81 9.93
C LEU A 423 12.49 -14.49 8.56
N GLU A 424 11.72 -15.57 8.40
CA GLU A 424 11.59 -16.26 7.11
C GLU A 424 10.73 -15.46 6.14
N TRP A 425 9.63 -14.85 6.65
CA TRP A 425 8.70 -14.05 5.86
C TRP A 425 9.09 -12.57 5.86
N THR A 426 10.31 -12.31 5.39
CA THR A 426 10.90 -10.99 5.20
C THR A 426 11.55 -10.91 3.82
N PRO A 427 11.10 -10.01 2.92
CA PRO A 427 11.56 -9.97 1.55
C PRO A 427 12.79 -9.08 1.35
N GLU A 428 13.52 -9.31 0.25
CA GLU A 428 14.31 -8.28 -0.40
C GLU A 428 13.37 -7.33 -1.17
N VAL A 429 13.75 -6.06 -1.30
CA VAL A 429 12.95 -5.06 -1.99
C VAL A 429 13.77 -4.34 -3.06
N TYR A 430 13.23 -4.27 -4.27
CA TYR A 430 13.72 -3.43 -5.35
C TYR A 430 12.59 -2.50 -5.84
N PHE A 431 12.67 -1.22 -5.48
CA PHE A 431 11.68 -0.20 -5.81
C PHE A 431 12.33 0.88 -6.69
N ALA A 432 12.04 0.88 -8.00
CA ALA A 432 12.78 1.69 -8.95
C ALA A 432 11.93 2.29 -10.08
N ASP A 433 12.39 3.42 -10.62
CA ASP A 433 11.80 4.09 -11.79
C ASP A 433 10.29 4.42 -11.62
N ASN A 434 9.81 4.56 -10.38
CA ASN A 434 8.41 4.88 -10.06
C ASN A 434 8.22 6.39 -9.86
N VAL A 435 6.99 6.84 -10.08
CA VAL A 435 6.55 8.20 -9.75
C VAL A 435 5.52 8.12 -8.62
N ILE A 436 5.80 8.80 -7.50
CA ILE A 436 4.94 8.88 -6.33
C ILE A 436 4.52 10.34 -6.14
N ARG A 437 3.23 10.64 -6.15
CA ARG A 437 2.79 12.02 -6.05
C ARG A 437 1.40 12.21 -5.45
N ASN A 438 1.20 13.41 -4.87
CA ASN A 438 -0.11 13.88 -4.43
C ASN A 438 -0.84 12.90 -3.50
N ASN A 439 -0.10 12.18 -2.67
CA ASN A 439 -0.67 11.22 -1.73
C ASN A 439 -0.71 11.76 -0.30
N ARG A 440 -1.60 11.18 0.48
CA ARG A 440 -1.63 11.42 1.92
C ARG A 440 -0.50 10.64 2.58
N ALA A 441 0.05 11.25 3.64
CA ALA A 441 1.07 10.74 4.55
C ALA A 441 2.40 10.42 3.85
N ARG A 442 2.82 9.17 3.81
CA ARG A 442 4.17 8.80 3.40
C ARG A 442 4.24 8.38 1.94
N GLY A 443 5.41 8.55 1.34
CA GLY A 443 5.66 8.04 -0.02
C GLY A 443 5.87 6.53 0.00
N SER A 444 6.80 6.04 0.82
CA SER A 444 7.12 4.61 0.91
C SER A 444 7.50 4.24 2.34
N LEU A 445 7.20 3.00 2.73
CA LEU A 445 7.55 2.44 4.01
C LEU A 445 8.21 1.08 3.82
N PHE A 446 9.40 0.90 4.42
CA PHE A 446 10.14 -0.35 4.37
C PHE A 446 10.56 -0.78 5.77
N SER A 447 10.21 -2.02 6.13
CA SER A 447 10.49 -2.62 7.43
C SER A 447 10.90 -4.08 7.25
N THR A 448 12.08 -4.31 6.65
CA THR A 448 12.64 -5.63 6.40
C THR A 448 14.14 -5.67 6.70
N PRO A 449 14.66 -6.77 7.28
CA PRO A 449 16.09 -6.92 7.54
C PRO A 449 16.91 -7.30 6.29
N LYS A 450 16.24 -7.55 5.18
CA LYS A 450 16.86 -7.93 3.91
C LYS A 450 17.24 -6.70 3.09
N LYS A 451 17.97 -6.93 2.00
CA LYS A 451 18.42 -5.87 1.12
C LYS A 451 17.25 -5.09 0.54
N THR A 452 17.28 -3.76 0.73
CA THR A 452 16.29 -2.82 0.17
C THR A 452 17.02 -1.82 -0.73
N VAL A 453 16.60 -1.75 -1.98
CA VAL A 453 17.10 -0.77 -2.96
C VAL A 453 15.97 0.11 -3.43
N VAL A 454 16.11 1.42 -3.22
CA VAL A 454 15.15 2.45 -3.65
C VAL A 454 15.89 3.40 -4.58
N GLU A 455 15.67 3.27 -5.89
CA GLU A 455 16.47 4.04 -6.85
C GLU A 455 15.69 4.61 -8.03
N LYS A 456 16.13 5.76 -8.52
CA LYS A 456 15.56 6.42 -9.73
C LYS A 456 14.08 6.73 -9.65
N ASN A 457 13.54 6.85 -8.44
CA ASN A 457 12.15 7.25 -8.24
C ASN A 457 12.01 8.78 -8.17
N VAL A 458 10.83 9.26 -8.51
CA VAL A 458 10.44 10.65 -8.31
C VAL A 458 9.36 10.70 -7.23
N PHE A 459 9.67 11.34 -6.11
CA PHE A 459 8.72 11.67 -5.04
C PHE A 459 8.33 13.14 -5.19
N ASP A 460 7.12 13.40 -5.67
CA ASP A 460 6.64 14.74 -5.99
C ASP A 460 5.44 15.10 -5.10
N HIS A 461 5.63 16.02 -4.15
CA HIS A 461 4.59 16.44 -3.21
C HIS A 461 3.96 15.25 -2.44
N THR A 462 4.80 14.31 -1.99
CA THR A 462 4.37 13.41 -0.92
C THR A 462 4.09 14.27 0.31
N SER A 463 2.87 14.21 0.83
CA SER A 463 2.43 15.21 1.82
C SER A 463 3.16 15.09 3.16
N GLY A 464 3.60 13.90 3.53
CA GLY A 464 4.47 13.65 4.67
C GLY A 464 5.89 13.28 4.23
N THR A 465 6.54 12.39 4.99
CA THR A 465 7.87 11.87 4.65
C THR A 465 7.85 11.09 3.33
N ALA A 466 8.87 11.26 2.49
CA ALA A 466 8.92 10.53 1.22
C ALA A 466 9.31 9.06 1.41
N ILE A 467 10.25 8.79 2.32
CA ILE A 467 10.66 7.42 2.67
C ILE A 467 10.70 7.29 4.19
N LEU A 468 10.02 6.26 4.70
CA LEU A 468 10.03 5.86 6.10
C LEU A 468 10.66 4.48 6.23
N LEU A 469 11.67 4.37 7.11
CA LEU A 469 12.17 3.11 7.64
C LEU A 469 11.66 2.99 9.06
N CYS A 470 10.86 1.97 9.35
CA CYS A 470 10.14 1.85 10.62
C CYS A 470 10.39 0.47 11.26
N GLY A 471 9.66 0.16 12.28
CA GLY A 471 9.56 -1.06 13.05
C GLY A 471 8.81 -0.73 14.33
N ASP A 472 7.72 -1.42 14.59
CA ASP A 472 6.80 -1.09 15.67
C ASP A 472 6.24 -2.35 16.35
N CYS A 473 6.70 -2.64 17.56
CA CYS A 473 6.17 -3.70 18.41
C CYS A 473 5.28 -3.14 19.55
N ASN A 474 4.66 -1.97 19.35
CA ASN A 474 3.90 -1.24 20.38
C ASN A 474 2.49 -0.83 19.93
N GLY A 475 2.31 -0.43 18.68
CA GLY A 475 1.05 0.07 18.12
C GLY A 475 0.52 -0.80 16.98
N TRP A 476 1.16 -0.72 15.81
CA TRP A 476 0.76 -1.48 14.63
C TRP A 476 1.26 -2.93 14.64
N PHE A 477 2.31 -3.22 15.39
CA PHE A 477 2.99 -4.53 15.42
C PHE A 477 3.53 -4.96 14.05
N GLU A 478 4.04 -4.00 13.30
CA GLU A 478 4.69 -4.22 12.01
C GLU A 478 6.21 -4.37 12.20
N THR A 479 6.79 -5.45 11.67
CA THR A 479 8.22 -5.72 11.74
C THR A 479 8.94 -4.91 10.66
N GLY A 480 10.20 -4.72 10.68
CA GLY A 480 11.31 -5.17 11.47
C GLY A 480 12.48 -4.22 11.26
N ALA A 481 13.64 -4.58 11.81
CA ALA A 481 14.85 -3.78 11.63
C ALA A 481 15.36 -3.78 10.18
N CYS A 482 15.90 -2.65 9.72
CA CYS A 482 16.54 -2.54 8.39
C CYS A 482 18.06 -2.63 8.55
N HIS A 483 18.74 -3.47 7.75
CA HIS A 483 20.18 -3.73 7.89
C HIS A 483 21.02 -3.55 6.61
N ASP A 484 20.39 -3.44 5.45
CA ASP A 484 21.06 -3.24 4.14
C ASP A 484 20.14 -2.41 3.24
N VAL A 485 20.22 -1.07 3.37
CA VAL A 485 19.34 -0.15 2.65
C VAL A 485 20.13 0.81 1.77
N HIS A 486 19.79 0.87 0.49
CA HIS A 486 20.36 1.78 -0.49
C HIS A 486 19.29 2.68 -1.09
N ILE A 487 19.35 3.97 -0.79
CA ILE A 487 18.47 5.01 -1.35
C ILE A 487 19.31 5.88 -2.26
N ARG A 488 19.15 5.72 -3.59
CA ARG A 488 20.06 6.37 -4.54
C ARG A 488 19.41 6.83 -5.85
N ASN A 489 19.97 7.88 -6.42
CA ASN A 489 19.52 8.43 -7.71
C ASN A 489 18.01 8.80 -7.72
N ASN A 490 17.41 9.09 -6.57
CA ASN A 490 16.02 9.53 -6.49
C ASN A 490 15.92 11.05 -6.55
N LYS A 491 14.76 11.52 -6.97
CA LYS A 491 14.41 12.95 -6.91
C LYS A 491 13.27 13.15 -5.92
N PHE A 492 13.49 14.04 -4.94
CA PHE A 492 12.49 14.44 -3.94
C PHE A 492 12.10 15.89 -4.20
N ILE A 493 10.81 16.15 -4.48
CA ILE A 493 10.28 17.46 -4.79
C ILE A 493 9.22 17.83 -3.76
N ASN A 494 9.49 18.84 -2.93
CA ASN A 494 8.54 19.41 -1.98
C ASN A 494 7.76 18.37 -1.17
N ALA A 495 8.44 17.38 -0.61
CA ALA A 495 7.86 16.55 0.43
C ALA A 495 7.61 17.36 1.70
N LEU A 496 6.86 16.84 2.67
CA LEU A 496 6.54 17.48 3.96
C LEU A 496 5.61 18.70 3.84
N THR A 497 4.78 18.78 2.81
CA THR A 497 3.79 19.86 2.70
C THR A 497 2.72 19.82 3.81
N ASN A 498 2.62 18.68 4.53
CA ASN A 498 1.66 18.45 5.60
C ASN A 498 2.32 17.72 6.77
N GLN A 499 1.68 17.72 7.94
CA GLN A 499 2.16 17.00 9.11
C GLN A 499 1.26 15.80 9.37
N PHE A 500 1.82 14.61 9.17
CA PHE A 500 1.21 13.33 9.52
C PHE A 500 2.10 12.57 10.50
N GLN A 501 1.64 11.43 10.97
CA GLN A 501 2.40 10.53 11.83
C GLN A 501 3.73 10.13 11.17
N PHE A 502 4.82 10.15 11.95
CA PHE A 502 6.21 9.82 11.53
C PHE A 502 6.81 10.75 10.46
N THR A 503 6.25 11.95 10.30
CA THR A 503 6.72 12.96 9.33
C THR A 503 7.77 13.86 10.00
N ASN A 504 9.00 13.37 10.14
CA ASN A 504 10.08 14.09 10.85
C ASN A 504 11.10 14.74 9.91
N ALA A 505 11.24 14.23 8.70
CA ALA A 505 12.09 14.73 7.62
C ALA A 505 11.64 14.17 6.27
N VAL A 506 12.27 14.59 5.17
CA VAL A 506 12.03 14.03 3.83
C VAL A 506 12.30 12.52 3.83
N ILE A 507 13.37 12.08 4.47
CA ILE A 507 13.63 10.67 4.78
C ILE A 507 13.62 10.53 6.30
N SER A 508 12.76 9.67 6.81
CA SER A 508 12.63 9.41 8.24
C SER A 508 12.99 7.95 8.56
N ILE A 509 13.93 7.76 9.46
CA ILE A 509 14.27 6.47 10.04
C ILE A 509 13.74 6.49 11.47
N TYR A 510 12.53 5.97 11.65
CA TYR A 510 11.77 6.13 12.88
C TYR A 510 11.21 4.79 13.39
N PRO A 511 12.00 3.99 14.11
CA PRO A 511 11.46 2.86 14.87
C PRO A 511 10.70 3.35 16.12
N GLU A 512 9.61 2.68 16.46
CA GLU A 512 8.87 2.95 17.69
C GLU A 512 9.60 2.32 18.88
N ILE A 513 10.40 3.11 19.56
CA ILE A 513 11.19 2.71 20.74
C ILE A 513 10.80 3.59 21.93
N PRO A 514 9.81 3.16 22.75
CA PRO A 514 9.34 3.94 23.90
C PRO A 514 10.41 4.25 24.94
N ASP A 515 11.34 3.32 25.18
CA ASP A 515 12.45 3.49 26.13
C ASP A 515 13.79 3.48 25.40
N LEU A 516 14.01 4.49 24.56
CA LEU A 516 15.26 4.66 23.80
C LEU A 516 16.50 4.76 24.71
N LYS A 517 16.36 5.37 25.89
CA LYS A 517 17.49 5.56 26.82
C LYS A 517 18.00 4.26 27.42
N SER A 518 17.14 3.27 27.61
CA SER A 518 17.53 1.96 28.14
C SER A 518 18.02 0.99 27.06
N GLN A 519 17.87 1.36 25.77
CA GLN A 519 18.31 0.54 24.65
C GLN A 519 19.85 0.40 24.65
N LYS A 520 20.34 -0.83 24.49
CA LYS A 520 21.80 -1.14 24.47
C LYS A 520 22.34 -1.30 23.06
N ARG A 521 21.58 -1.92 22.16
CA ARG A 521 21.92 -2.14 20.75
C ARG A 521 21.12 -1.23 19.85
N TYR A 522 21.65 -0.91 18.68
CA TYR A 522 20.92 -0.14 17.69
C TYR A 522 19.90 -1.02 16.95
N PHE A 523 18.77 -0.43 16.59
CA PHE A 523 17.71 -1.17 15.90
C PHE A 523 18.00 -1.32 14.40
N HIS A 524 18.34 -0.24 13.74
CA HIS A 524 18.70 -0.24 12.32
C HIS A 524 20.20 -0.19 12.11
N SER A 525 20.67 -0.61 10.92
CA SER A 525 22.09 -0.51 10.54
C SER A 525 22.26 -0.50 9.01
N GLY A 526 23.46 -0.13 8.53
CA GLY A 526 23.84 -0.29 7.13
C GLY A 526 22.99 0.50 6.15
N ILE A 527 22.72 1.79 6.42
CA ILE A 527 21.86 2.64 5.60
C ILE A 527 22.73 3.59 4.77
N VAL A 528 22.58 3.56 3.45
CA VAL A 528 23.32 4.40 2.49
C VAL A 528 22.33 5.24 1.67
N ILE A 529 22.49 6.57 1.75
CA ILE A 529 21.68 7.56 1.02
C ILE A 529 22.64 8.35 0.13
N GLU A 530 22.63 8.08 -1.18
CA GLU A 530 23.64 8.63 -2.09
C GLU A 530 23.09 9.05 -3.45
N ASP A 531 23.74 10.01 -4.07
CA ASP A 531 23.44 10.45 -5.44
C ASP A 531 21.98 10.91 -5.66
N ASN A 532 21.30 11.40 -4.63
CA ASN A 532 19.91 11.85 -4.71
C ASN A 532 19.84 13.38 -4.93
N GLU A 533 18.73 13.84 -5.51
CA GLU A 533 18.39 15.25 -5.62
C GLU A 533 17.21 15.58 -4.70
N PHE A 534 17.39 16.59 -3.84
CA PHE A 534 16.35 17.15 -2.97
C PHE A 534 16.04 18.58 -3.42
N GLU A 535 14.80 18.83 -3.81
CA GLU A 535 14.24 20.16 -4.01
C GLU A 535 13.22 20.40 -2.91
N THR A 536 13.54 21.22 -1.92
CA THR A 536 12.74 21.37 -0.70
C THR A 536 12.53 22.84 -0.33
N PHE A 537 11.36 23.14 0.20
CA PHE A 537 11.01 24.45 0.73
C PHE A 537 11.34 24.60 2.23
N ASP A 538 11.56 23.48 2.94
CA ASP A 538 11.79 23.46 4.38
C ASP A 538 13.13 22.78 4.72
N MET A 539 13.52 22.82 5.99
CA MET A 539 14.85 22.39 6.43
C MET A 539 15.04 20.87 6.55
N PRO A 540 14.09 20.06 7.05
CA PRO A 540 14.36 18.67 7.42
C PRO A 540 14.62 17.78 6.22
N ILE A 541 15.85 17.27 6.09
CA ILE A 541 16.24 16.32 5.03
C ILE A 541 16.23 14.89 5.56
N LEU A 542 16.89 14.64 6.69
CA LEU A 542 17.04 13.31 7.26
C LEU A 542 16.83 13.33 8.77
N TYR A 543 15.90 12.50 9.21
CA TYR A 543 15.75 12.14 10.62
C TYR A 543 16.15 10.69 10.82
N ALA A 544 16.95 10.40 11.84
CA ALA A 544 17.34 9.03 12.15
C ALA A 544 17.31 8.77 13.66
N LYS A 545 16.77 7.61 14.04
CA LYS A 545 16.65 7.14 15.41
C LYS A 545 17.13 5.71 15.52
N SER A 546 18.07 5.46 16.45
CA SER A 546 18.63 4.14 16.73
C SER A 546 19.23 3.45 15.49
N VAL A 547 20.31 4.05 14.97
CA VAL A 547 21.01 3.56 13.76
C VAL A 547 22.50 3.40 14.03
N ASP A 548 23.08 2.28 13.61
CA ASP A 548 24.52 2.04 13.56
C ASP A 548 24.98 1.93 12.09
N GLY A 549 25.76 2.91 11.63
CA GLY A 549 26.21 2.99 10.25
C GLY A 549 25.20 3.68 9.32
N LEU A 550 25.35 4.99 9.16
CA LEU A 550 24.55 5.86 8.32
C LEU A 550 25.45 6.68 7.38
N VAL A 551 25.31 6.48 6.09
CA VAL A 551 26.08 7.21 5.07
C VAL A 551 25.14 8.11 4.28
N PHE A 552 25.46 9.42 4.24
CA PHE A 552 24.75 10.40 3.41
C PHE A 552 25.79 11.13 2.53
N ARG A 553 25.88 10.77 1.24
CA ARG A 553 26.94 11.27 0.37
C ARG A 553 26.49 11.57 -1.06
N ASN A 554 27.24 12.46 -1.74
CA ASN A 554 27.05 12.85 -3.14
C ASN A 554 25.62 13.37 -3.45
N ASN A 555 24.85 13.78 -2.46
CA ASN A 555 23.51 14.30 -2.65
C ASN A 555 23.55 15.79 -3.02
N VAL A 556 22.53 16.23 -3.75
CA VAL A 556 22.33 17.64 -4.08
C VAL A 556 21.07 18.13 -3.40
N ILE A 557 21.20 19.12 -2.53
CA ILE A 557 20.09 19.70 -1.76
C ILE A 557 19.89 21.14 -2.24
N ARG A 558 18.77 21.38 -2.93
CA ARG A 558 18.34 22.69 -3.40
C ARG A 558 17.16 23.17 -2.57
N GLN A 559 17.29 24.38 -2.04
CA GLN A 559 16.21 25.03 -1.32
C GLN A 559 15.42 25.95 -2.26
N ASN A 560 14.11 25.75 -2.32
CA ASN A 560 13.19 26.64 -3.04
C ASN A 560 12.32 27.42 -2.06
N HIS A 561 11.39 28.24 -2.57
CA HIS A 561 10.47 29.07 -1.77
C HIS A 561 9.01 28.86 -2.20
N ASP A 562 8.69 27.68 -2.70
CA ASP A 562 7.34 27.35 -3.19
C ASP A 562 6.31 27.39 -2.07
N TYR A 563 6.74 27.07 -0.84
CA TYR A 563 5.92 27.14 0.38
C TYR A 563 6.71 27.81 1.53
N PRO A 564 6.03 28.44 2.50
CA PRO A 564 6.68 28.88 3.73
C PRO A 564 7.16 27.66 4.55
N ALA A 565 8.32 27.75 5.18
CA ALA A 565 8.76 26.74 6.15
C ALA A 565 7.81 26.70 7.36
N PHE A 566 7.45 25.51 7.84
CA PHE A 566 6.53 25.35 8.97
C PHE A 566 6.81 24.15 9.85
N HIS A 567 7.74 23.29 9.45
CA HIS A 567 8.01 22.05 10.16
C HIS A 567 8.64 22.32 11.54
N TRP A 568 8.25 21.54 12.55
CA TRP A 568 8.77 21.66 13.91
C TRP A 568 10.28 21.38 14.01
N ASN A 569 10.80 20.47 13.17
CA ASN A 569 12.24 20.23 13.06
C ASN A 569 12.85 21.27 12.11
N ASN A 570 13.76 22.09 12.63
CA ASN A 570 14.43 23.17 11.91
C ASN A 570 15.90 22.88 11.60
N HIS A 571 16.29 21.61 11.63
CA HIS A 571 17.63 21.15 11.27
C HIS A 571 17.56 20.26 10.03
N ARG A 572 18.58 20.31 9.20
CA ARG A 572 18.68 19.42 8.02
C ARG A 572 18.83 17.96 8.42
N PHE A 573 19.58 17.71 9.50
CA PHE A 573 19.81 16.39 10.07
C PHE A 573 19.42 16.40 11.54
N PHE A 574 18.59 15.44 11.92
CA PHE A 574 18.27 15.24 13.33
C PHE A 574 18.49 13.77 13.70
N PHE A 575 19.43 13.51 14.59
CA PHE A 575 19.86 12.19 15.02
C PHE A 575 19.53 11.96 16.49
N GLN A 576 18.89 10.84 16.77
CA GLN A 576 18.63 10.37 18.12
C GLN A 576 19.26 9.00 18.28
N ARG A 577 20.32 8.89 19.06
CA ARG A 577 21.06 7.65 19.24
C ARG A 577 21.52 7.06 17.90
N VAL A 578 22.38 7.76 17.18
CA VAL A 578 22.96 7.34 15.90
C VAL A 578 24.48 7.39 15.98
N VAL A 579 25.15 6.34 15.51
CA VAL A 579 26.62 6.23 15.49
C VAL A 579 27.13 5.85 14.11
N ASN A 580 28.45 5.99 13.92
CA ASN A 580 29.12 5.70 12.65
C ASN A 580 28.46 6.44 11.48
N VAL A 581 28.25 7.75 11.66
CA VAL A 581 27.63 8.64 10.66
C VAL A 581 28.70 9.21 9.74
N GLU A 582 28.47 9.15 8.43
CA GLU A 582 29.29 9.78 7.41
C GLU A 582 28.42 10.73 6.56
N ILE A 583 28.71 12.04 6.61
CA ILE A 583 28.09 13.06 5.74
C ILE A 583 29.22 13.69 4.92
N LYS A 584 29.31 13.35 3.64
CA LYS A 584 30.40 13.85 2.79
C LYS A 584 30.01 14.07 1.34
N ASP A 585 30.77 14.90 0.65
CA ASP A 585 30.66 15.15 -0.79
C ASP A 585 29.27 15.60 -1.24
N ASN A 586 28.45 16.16 -0.31
CA ASN A 586 27.14 16.69 -0.63
C ASN A 586 27.21 18.16 -1.03
N ARG A 587 26.30 18.59 -1.91
CA ARG A 587 26.16 19.98 -2.30
C ARG A 587 24.88 20.56 -1.73
N PHE A 588 25.00 21.57 -0.87
CA PHE A 588 23.90 22.29 -0.25
C PHE A 588 23.80 23.70 -0.79
N ASP A 589 22.64 24.12 -1.22
CA ASP A 589 22.38 25.54 -1.47
C ASP A 589 22.51 26.32 -0.15
N GLY A 590 23.27 27.43 -0.18
CA GLY A 590 23.61 28.20 1.03
C GLY A 590 24.71 27.62 1.91
N GLY A 591 25.35 26.50 1.50
CA GLY A 591 26.42 25.84 2.23
C GLY A 591 25.91 24.89 3.32
N PHE A 592 26.87 24.27 4.03
CA PHE A 592 26.62 23.33 5.13
C PHE A 592 27.44 23.75 6.35
N ASP A 593 26.80 23.78 7.52
CA ASP A 593 27.40 24.15 8.80
C ASP A 593 26.97 23.11 9.84
N GLU A 594 27.88 22.24 10.26
CA GLU A 594 27.58 21.13 11.17
C GLU A 594 26.91 21.58 12.48
N GLU A 595 27.34 22.73 13.04
CA GLU A 595 26.76 23.26 14.30
C GLU A 595 25.30 23.71 14.15
N LYS A 596 24.91 24.15 12.96
CA LYS A 596 23.56 24.64 12.69
C LYS A 596 22.66 23.61 12.03
N ASP A 597 23.23 22.78 11.17
CA ASP A 597 22.48 21.86 10.32
C ASP A 597 22.23 20.51 10.99
N ILE A 598 23.07 20.12 11.97
CA ILE A 598 22.94 18.85 12.67
C ILE A 598 22.46 19.07 14.11
N ARG A 599 21.40 18.37 14.48
CA ARG A 599 20.99 18.16 15.87
C ARG A 599 21.22 16.70 16.24
N SER A 600 21.93 16.47 17.32
CA SER A 600 22.17 15.13 17.86
C SER A 600 21.69 15.02 19.30
N GLU A 601 21.02 13.92 19.63
CA GLU A 601 20.57 13.55 20.97
C GLU A 601 21.04 12.13 21.29
N GLU A 602 21.53 11.89 22.51
CA GLU A 602 21.96 10.58 23.00
C GLU A 602 20.79 9.70 23.44
#